data_7332ca14a38b8a703ff88a37fd9d657f
#
_entry.id   7332ca14a38b8a703ff88a37fd9d657f
#
_cell.length_a   1.000
_cell.length_b   1.000
_cell.length_c   1.000
_cell.angle_alpha   90.00
_cell.angle_beta   90.00
_cell.angle_gamma   90.00
#
_symmetry.space_group_name_H-M   'P 1'
#
loop_
_entity.id
_entity.type
_entity.pdbx_description
1 polymer ?
#
loop_
_entity_poly.entity_id
_entity_poly.type
_entity_poly.pdbx_seq_one_letter_code
_entity_poly.pdbx_strand_id
1 'polypeptide(L)'
;GGFREDYLHDMRLCQRWAVINRKLIVDLLLDFLIEGGYADVTNESFESVHNYIGDDNIIRKGAISARKDEKCIIPMNMRDGSLICIGKGNEDWNYSAPHGAGRVMSRSQAFKLISMDDFEQSMNGIYSETITEATKDESPMVYKPKDEIIANIADTVDVVNIIKPIFNFKAAE
;
A
#
# COMPACT_ATOMS: atom_id res chain seq x y z
N GLY A 1 -25.45 -5.84 -20.49
CA GLY A 1 -26.52 -6.59 -19.88
C GLY A 1 -26.50 -6.45 -18.38
N GLY A 2 -27.61 -6.78 -17.74
CA GLY A 2 -27.86 -6.55 -16.31
C GLY A 2 -26.75 -6.99 -15.36
N PHE A 3 -26.12 -8.15 -15.59
CA PHE A 3 -25.05 -8.67 -14.72
C PHE A 3 -23.84 -7.75 -14.56
N ARG A 4 -23.44 -7.01 -15.61
CA ARG A 4 -22.34 -6.04 -15.47
C ARG A 4 -22.75 -4.84 -14.63
N GLU A 5 -23.95 -4.37 -14.83
CA GLU A 5 -24.52 -3.22 -14.12
C GLU A 5 -24.72 -3.56 -12.64
N ASP A 6 -25.26 -4.74 -12.35
CA ASP A 6 -25.43 -5.24 -10.98
C ASP A 6 -24.08 -5.39 -10.27
N TYR A 7 -23.07 -5.99 -10.93
CA TYR A 7 -21.71 -6.10 -10.39
C TYR A 7 -21.08 -4.74 -10.09
N LEU A 8 -21.19 -3.78 -11.01
CA LEU A 8 -20.64 -2.44 -10.81
C LEU A 8 -21.37 -1.69 -9.69
N HIS A 9 -22.67 -1.92 -9.54
CA HIS A 9 -23.44 -1.36 -8.43
C HIS A 9 -22.94 -1.88 -7.08
N ASP A 10 -22.83 -3.20 -6.93
CA ASP A 10 -22.37 -3.85 -5.69
C ASP A 10 -20.92 -3.47 -5.37
N MET A 11 -20.05 -3.45 -6.38
CA MET A 11 -18.66 -3.00 -6.23
C MET A 11 -18.60 -1.57 -5.68
N ARG A 12 -19.42 -0.64 -6.20
CA ARG A 12 -19.46 0.74 -5.74
C ARG A 12 -19.97 0.86 -4.30
N LEU A 13 -20.92 0.03 -3.90
CA LEU A 13 -21.37 -0.03 -2.49
C LEU A 13 -20.22 -0.47 -1.57
N CYS A 14 -19.52 -1.55 -1.94
CA CYS A 14 -18.36 -2.03 -1.19
C CYS A 14 -17.23 -0.96 -1.12
N GLN A 15 -16.98 -0.25 -2.20
CA GLN A 15 -16.01 0.84 -2.22
C GLN A 15 -16.40 1.98 -1.28
N ARG A 16 -17.66 2.42 -1.27
CA ARG A 16 -18.16 3.44 -0.33
C ARG A 16 -17.98 3.02 1.12
N TRP A 17 -18.35 1.78 1.43
CA TRP A 17 -18.14 1.22 2.76
C TRP A 17 -16.64 1.25 3.13
N ALA A 18 -15.77 0.81 2.23
CA ALA A 18 -14.33 0.78 2.46
C ALA A 18 -13.72 2.19 2.69
N VAL A 19 -14.19 3.22 1.97
CA VAL A 19 -13.79 4.61 2.19
C VAL A 19 -14.18 5.07 3.60
N ILE A 20 -15.43 4.85 4.00
CA ILE A 20 -15.93 5.23 5.33
C ILE A 20 -15.16 4.49 6.43
N ASN A 21 -14.92 3.19 6.25
CA ASN A 21 -14.20 2.36 7.21
C ASN A 21 -12.73 2.84 7.37
N ARG A 22 -12.03 3.10 6.26
CA ARG A 22 -10.66 3.65 6.33
C ARG A 22 -10.61 5.00 7.00
N LYS A 23 -11.57 5.88 6.65
CA LYS A 23 -11.65 7.20 7.28
C LYS A 23 -11.84 7.08 8.79
N LEU A 24 -12.76 6.25 9.24
CA LEU A 24 -13.01 6.03 10.67
C LEU A 24 -11.76 5.51 11.40
N ILE A 25 -11.07 4.53 10.81
CA ILE A 25 -9.82 4.00 11.37
C ILE A 25 -8.76 5.10 11.49
N VAL A 26 -8.59 5.90 10.44
CA VAL A 26 -7.62 7.01 10.44
C VAL A 26 -8.01 8.07 11.48
N ASP A 27 -9.28 8.47 11.54
CA ASP A 27 -9.77 9.46 12.53
C ASP A 27 -9.47 8.99 13.95
N LEU A 28 -9.78 7.73 14.29
CA LEU A 28 -9.51 7.16 15.63
C LEU A 28 -8.00 7.10 15.95
N LEU A 29 -7.16 6.77 14.98
CA LEU A 29 -5.71 6.77 15.18
C LEU A 29 -5.16 8.18 15.37
N LEU A 30 -5.67 9.14 14.61
CA LEU A 30 -5.27 10.54 14.72
C LEU A 30 -5.69 11.13 16.06
N ASP A 31 -6.92 10.90 16.51
CA ASP A 31 -7.40 11.34 17.81
C ASP A 31 -6.49 10.81 18.93
N PHE A 32 -6.14 9.52 18.90
CA PHE A 32 -5.21 8.91 19.86
C PHE A 32 -3.83 9.58 19.83
N LEU A 33 -3.28 9.84 18.65
CA LEU A 33 -1.95 10.44 18.52
C LEU A 33 -1.94 11.91 18.95
N ILE A 34 -3.00 12.66 18.68
CA ILE A 34 -3.15 14.08 19.08
C ILE A 34 -3.34 14.16 20.60
N GLU A 35 -4.25 13.37 21.18
CA GLU A 35 -4.49 13.34 22.63
C GLU A 35 -3.22 12.92 23.41
N GLY A 36 -2.43 12.02 22.84
CA GLY A 36 -1.15 11.60 23.40
C GLY A 36 0.00 12.62 23.22
N GLY A 37 -0.21 13.70 22.47
CA GLY A 37 0.81 14.69 22.16
C GLY A 37 1.90 14.20 21.21
N TYR A 38 1.60 13.14 20.42
CA TYR A 38 2.56 12.52 19.48
C TYR A 38 2.51 13.13 18.08
N ALA A 39 1.46 13.84 17.73
CA ALA A 39 1.31 14.44 16.41
C ALA A 39 0.50 15.75 16.44
N ASP A 40 0.92 16.69 15.59
CA ASP A 40 0.13 17.82 15.15
C ASP A 40 -0.41 17.50 13.74
N VAL A 41 -1.71 17.38 13.60
CA VAL A 41 -2.30 17.05 12.31
C VAL A 41 -2.76 18.32 11.62
N THR A 42 -2.01 18.71 10.61
CA THR A 42 -2.32 19.88 9.79
C THR A 42 -2.45 19.58 8.30
N ASN A 43 -2.24 18.32 7.90
CA ASN A 43 -2.10 17.96 6.49
C ASN A 43 -3.35 17.32 5.91
N GLU A 44 -3.55 17.55 4.61
CA GLU A 44 -4.59 16.88 3.82
C GLU A 44 -4.32 15.37 3.76
N SER A 45 -5.37 14.59 3.96
CA SER A 45 -5.34 13.15 3.74
C SER A 45 -5.68 12.81 2.30
N PHE A 46 -5.10 11.73 1.78
CA PHE A 46 -5.47 11.18 0.47
C PHE A 46 -5.42 9.66 0.52
N GLU A 47 -6.09 9.01 -0.42
CA GLU A 47 -6.09 7.56 -0.54
C GLU A 47 -5.82 7.12 -1.97
N SER A 48 -5.27 5.90 -2.12
CA SER A 48 -5.13 5.23 -3.41
C SER A 48 -5.90 3.93 -3.38
N VAL A 49 -6.92 3.83 -4.21
CA VAL A 49 -7.75 2.64 -4.32
C VAL A 49 -7.12 1.66 -5.32
N HIS A 50 -7.13 0.38 -4.99
CA HIS A 50 -6.65 -0.69 -5.87
C HIS A 50 -7.68 -1.81 -6.03
N ASN A 51 -7.52 -2.63 -7.06
CA ASN A 51 -8.42 -3.76 -7.38
C ASN A 51 -9.88 -3.31 -7.59
N TYR A 52 -10.10 -2.48 -8.60
CA TYR A 52 -11.42 -1.94 -8.91
C TYR A 52 -11.59 -1.68 -10.42
N ILE A 53 -12.80 -1.39 -10.82
CA ILE A 53 -13.13 -0.86 -12.15
C ILE A 53 -13.44 0.62 -11.98
N GLY A 54 -12.64 1.48 -12.61
CA GLY A 54 -12.83 2.92 -12.57
C GLY A 54 -14.06 3.38 -13.38
N ASP A 55 -14.47 4.62 -13.19
CA ASP A 55 -15.53 5.26 -14.00
C ASP A 55 -15.12 5.40 -15.47
N ASP A 56 -13.81 5.33 -15.74
CA ASP A 56 -13.19 5.23 -17.06
C ASP A 56 -13.29 3.83 -17.69
N ASN A 57 -13.92 2.87 -17.00
CA ASN A 57 -13.99 1.45 -17.34
C ASN A 57 -12.63 0.71 -17.40
N ILE A 58 -11.58 1.30 -16.86
CA ILE A 58 -10.29 0.63 -16.72
C ILE A 58 -10.35 -0.32 -15.52
N ILE A 59 -10.02 -1.60 -15.78
CA ILE A 59 -9.92 -2.63 -14.74
C ILE A 59 -8.51 -2.58 -14.15
N ARG A 60 -8.41 -2.27 -12.87
CA ARG A 60 -7.15 -2.25 -12.13
C ARG A 60 -7.09 -3.44 -11.18
N LYS A 61 -6.14 -4.33 -11.39
CA LYS A 61 -5.85 -5.49 -10.54
C LYS A 61 -4.36 -5.51 -10.22
N GLY A 62 -4.01 -5.36 -8.94
CA GLY A 62 -2.62 -5.14 -8.55
C GLY A 62 -2.07 -3.77 -8.99
N ALA A 63 -2.96 -2.82 -9.28
CA ALA A 63 -2.65 -1.50 -9.80
C ALA A 63 -3.55 -0.44 -9.15
N ILE A 64 -3.04 0.78 -9.13
CA ILE A 64 -3.73 2.00 -8.71
C ILE A 64 -3.86 2.96 -9.89
N SER A 65 -4.72 3.96 -9.77
CA SER A 65 -4.77 5.08 -10.71
C SER A 65 -3.50 5.94 -10.58
N ALA A 66 -2.98 6.40 -11.72
CA ALA A 66 -1.83 7.31 -11.80
C ALA A 66 -2.04 8.28 -12.97
N ARG A 67 -3.20 8.95 -12.98
CA ARG A 67 -3.51 9.98 -13.96
C ARG A 67 -2.57 11.17 -13.79
N LYS A 68 -2.49 12.00 -14.79
CA LYS A 68 -1.62 13.16 -14.74
C LYS A 68 -1.97 14.02 -13.52
N ASP A 69 -0.91 14.37 -12.76
CA ASP A 69 -0.96 15.18 -11.55
C ASP A 69 -1.75 14.53 -10.36
N GLU A 70 -2.16 13.28 -10.49
CA GLU A 70 -2.83 12.51 -9.43
C GLU A 70 -1.83 12.10 -8.36
N LYS A 71 -2.11 12.46 -7.10
CA LYS A 71 -1.32 12.03 -5.95
C LYS A 71 -1.67 10.59 -5.59
N CYS A 72 -0.66 9.75 -5.45
CA CYS A 72 -0.85 8.35 -5.09
C CYS A 72 0.23 7.83 -4.15
N ILE A 73 -0.06 6.71 -3.47
CA ILE A 73 0.85 6.04 -2.54
C ILE A 73 1.11 4.61 -2.99
N ILE A 74 2.40 4.22 -2.97
CA ILE A 74 2.84 2.87 -3.30
C ILE A 74 3.57 2.29 -2.09
N PRO A 75 2.92 1.45 -1.26
CA PRO A 75 3.54 0.82 -0.12
C PRO A 75 4.58 -0.23 -0.55
N MET A 76 5.72 -0.26 0.12
CA MET A 76 6.79 -1.21 -0.15
C MET A 76 6.68 -2.44 0.78
N ASN A 77 7.19 -2.29 1.99
CA ASN A 77 7.21 -3.36 3.01
C ASN A 77 7.37 -2.75 4.41
N MET A 78 7.43 -3.58 5.44
CA MET A 78 7.53 -3.19 6.85
C MET A 78 8.74 -2.29 7.16
N ARG A 79 9.83 -2.39 6.39
CA ARG A 79 11.08 -1.64 6.60
C ARG A 79 11.19 -0.42 5.69
N ASP A 80 10.90 -0.62 4.40
CA ASP A 80 11.20 0.39 3.37
C ASP A 80 10.11 1.47 3.25
N GLY A 81 8.96 1.24 3.91
CA GLY A 81 7.87 2.22 4.03
C GLY A 81 7.02 2.35 2.78
N SER A 82 6.76 3.57 2.34
CA SER A 82 5.91 3.84 1.19
C SER A 82 6.44 5.02 0.35
N LEU A 83 6.18 4.96 -0.95
CA LEU A 83 6.49 6.03 -1.88
C LEU A 83 5.25 6.93 -2.03
N ILE A 84 5.43 8.23 -1.86
CA ILE A 84 4.45 9.24 -2.25
C ILE A 84 4.79 9.67 -3.66
N CYS A 85 3.83 9.55 -4.57
CA CYS A 85 4.04 9.73 -5.99
C CYS A 85 3.02 10.68 -6.60
N ILE A 86 3.39 11.22 -7.76
CA ILE A 86 2.50 11.97 -8.65
C ILE A 86 2.41 11.22 -9.99
N GLY A 87 1.21 10.92 -10.42
CA GLY A 87 0.93 10.24 -11.67
C GLY A 87 1.34 11.05 -12.90
N LYS A 88 1.91 10.39 -13.88
CA LYS A 88 2.29 10.98 -15.18
C LYS A 88 1.18 10.93 -16.22
N GLY A 89 0.13 10.13 -15.96
CA GLY A 89 -0.97 9.95 -16.92
C GLY A 89 -0.54 9.22 -18.19
N ASN A 90 0.36 8.24 -18.07
CA ASN A 90 0.89 7.50 -19.21
C ASN A 90 -0.15 6.54 -19.78
N GLU A 91 -0.54 6.74 -21.05
CA GLU A 91 -1.56 5.94 -21.76
C GLU A 91 -1.11 4.50 -22.00
N ASP A 92 0.18 4.29 -22.28
CA ASP A 92 0.73 2.95 -22.53
C ASP A 92 0.60 2.03 -21.31
N TRP A 93 0.45 2.63 -20.12
CA TRP A 93 0.21 1.94 -18.85
C TRP A 93 -1.23 2.09 -18.34
N ASN A 94 -2.17 2.42 -19.23
CA ASN A 94 -3.58 2.64 -18.87
C ASN A 94 -3.76 3.61 -17.69
N TYR A 95 -2.97 4.70 -17.65
CA TYR A 95 -3.00 5.69 -16.57
C TYR A 95 -2.89 5.05 -15.19
N SER A 96 -2.03 4.06 -15.04
CA SER A 96 -1.95 3.23 -13.83
C SER A 96 -0.50 3.04 -13.37
N ALA A 97 -0.34 2.74 -12.07
CA ALA A 97 0.92 2.38 -11.44
C ALA A 97 0.74 1.13 -10.57
N PRO A 98 1.81 0.44 -10.16
CA PRO A 98 1.71 -0.66 -9.21
C PRO A 98 1.09 -0.23 -7.89
N HIS A 99 0.32 -1.10 -7.26
CA HIS A 99 -0.28 -0.84 -5.95
C HIS A 99 0.65 -1.12 -4.77
N GLY A 100 1.87 -1.59 -5.01
CA GLY A 100 2.86 -1.96 -4.01
C GLY A 100 4.07 -2.62 -4.64
N ALA A 101 5.05 -3.03 -3.81
CA ALA A 101 6.32 -3.59 -4.27
C ALA A 101 6.19 -4.92 -5.03
N GLY A 102 5.12 -5.68 -4.78
CA GLY A 102 5.00 -7.05 -5.26
C GLY A 102 5.92 -8.02 -4.50
N ARG A 103 5.56 -9.28 -4.50
CA ARG A 103 6.28 -10.34 -3.78
C ARG A 103 7.25 -11.07 -4.71
N VAL A 104 8.41 -11.46 -4.19
CA VAL A 104 9.36 -12.33 -4.89
C VAL A 104 9.15 -13.79 -4.53
N MET A 105 8.39 -14.08 -3.46
CA MET A 105 8.04 -15.42 -3.03
C MET A 105 6.61 -15.50 -2.50
N SER A 106 6.03 -16.70 -2.52
CA SER A 106 4.71 -16.94 -1.95
C SER A 106 4.74 -16.93 -0.42
N ARG A 107 3.57 -16.77 0.22
CA ARG A 107 3.44 -16.86 1.69
C ARG A 107 3.99 -18.17 2.22
N SER A 108 3.60 -19.29 1.63
CA SER A 108 4.08 -20.62 2.06
C SER A 108 5.59 -20.81 1.89
N GLN A 109 6.22 -20.19 0.91
CA GLN A 109 7.68 -20.18 0.76
C GLN A 109 8.34 -19.32 1.82
N ALA A 110 7.80 -18.16 2.15
CA ALA A 110 8.31 -17.29 3.19
C ALA A 110 8.40 -18.00 4.55
N PHE A 111 7.33 -18.70 4.96
CA PHE A 111 7.34 -19.48 6.20
C PHE A 111 8.40 -20.58 6.25
N LYS A 112 8.80 -21.13 5.10
CA LYS A 112 9.79 -22.20 5.01
C LYS A 112 11.22 -21.71 4.90
N LEU A 113 11.43 -20.56 4.22
CA LEU A 113 12.75 -20.11 3.80
C LEU A 113 13.32 -19.01 4.68
N ILE A 114 12.46 -18.20 5.32
CA ILE A 114 12.90 -17.08 6.15
C ILE A 114 13.10 -17.58 7.57
N SER A 115 14.30 -17.36 8.12
CA SER A 115 14.56 -17.57 9.55
C SER A 115 14.06 -16.38 10.37
N MET A 116 13.78 -16.57 11.67
CA MET A 116 13.44 -15.45 12.56
C MET A 116 14.61 -14.50 12.72
N ASP A 117 15.82 -15.00 12.82
CA ASP A 117 17.04 -14.18 12.94
C ASP A 117 17.19 -13.23 11.74
N ASP A 118 16.98 -13.73 10.51
CA ASP A 118 17.02 -12.89 9.30
C ASP A 118 15.88 -11.86 9.29
N PHE A 119 14.68 -12.26 9.74
CA PHE A 119 13.55 -11.36 9.81
C PHE A 119 13.82 -10.23 10.83
N GLU A 120 14.23 -10.56 12.05
CA GLU A 120 14.61 -9.59 13.09
C GLU A 120 15.72 -8.66 12.61
N GLN A 121 16.76 -9.20 12.00
CA GLN A 121 17.87 -8.42 11.46
C GLN A 121 17.42 -7.49 10.34
N SER A 122 16.52 -7.93 9.46
CA SER A 122 15.98 -7.12 8.37
C SER A 122 15.16 -5.92 8.84
N MET A 123 14.61 -5.99 10.06
CA MET A 123 13.79 -4.94 10.69
C MET A 123 14.58 -4.01 11.60
N ASN A 124 15.91 -4.14 11.64
CA ASN A 124 16.74 -3.33 12.52
C ASN A 124 16.51 -1.82 12.30
N GLY A 125 16.22 -1.10 13.39
CA GLY A 125 15.88 0.33 13.35
C GLY A 125 14.39 0.66 13.16
N ILE A 126 13.52 -0.35 13.03
CA ILE A 126 12.06 -0.18 12.98
C ILE A 126 11.44 -0.91 14.17
N TYR A 127 10.69 -0.19 15.00
CA TYR A 127 9.97 -0.83 16.12
C TYR A 127 8.74 -1.60 15.61
N SER A 128 8.61 -2.85 16.03
CA SER A 128 7.45 -3.68 15.75
C SER A 128 7.31 -4.78 16.80
N GLU A 129 6.12 -4.94 17.36
CA GLU A 129 5.76 -6.05 18.25
C GLU A 129 5.28 -7.29 17.48
N THR A 130 5.21 -7.19 16.17
CA THR A 130 4.66 -8.23 15.29
C THR A 130 5.71 -8.94 14.45
N ILE A 131 6.99 -8.91 14.86
CA ILE A 131 8.04 -9.74 14.27
C ILE A 131 7.98 -11.11 14.95
N THR A 132 7.22 -12.02 14.33
CA THR A 132 6.91 -13.34 14.88
C THR A 132 6.92 -14.41 13.80
N GLU A 133 6.92 -15.67 14.20
CA GLU A 133 6.76 -16.81 13.28
C GLU A 133 5.49 -16.67 12.40
N ALA A 134 4.40 -16.16 12.98
CA ALA A 134 3.12 -16.01 12.29
C ALA A 134 3.11 -14.90 11.23
N THR A 135 4.09 -14.00 11.25
CA THR A 135 4.18 -12.86 10.34
C THR A 135 5.40 -12.92 9.40
N LYS A 136 6.08 -14.04 9.33
CA LYS A 136 7.25 -14.25 8.43
C LYS A 136 6.96 -13.91 6.98
N ASP A 137 5.76 -14.14 6.52
CA ASP A 137 5.34 -13.84 5.16
C ASP A 137 5.20 -12.34 4.87
N GLU A 138 5.28 -11.48 5.89
CA GLU A 138 5.32 -10.03 5.78
C GLU A 138 6.75 -9.45 5.90
N SER A 139 7.76 -10.31 6.11
CA SER A 139 9.16 -9.88 6.16
C SER A 139 9.55 -9.04 4.92
N PRO A 140 10.38 -8.00 5.08
CA PRO A 140 10.90 -7.20 3.95
C PRO A 140 11.52 -8.04 2.83
N MET A 141 12.11 -9.19 3.15
CA MET A 141 12.75 -10.09 2.18
C MET A 141 11.79 -10.79 1.23
N VAL A 142 10.50 -10.75 1.53
CA VAL A 142 9.44 -11.34 0.69
C VAL A 142 9.12 -10.46 -0.52
N TYR A 143 9.48 -9.19 -0.45
CA TYR A 143 9.12 -8.17 -1.43
C TYR A 143 10.29 -7.81 -2.34
N LYS A 144 9.98 -7.33 -3.53
CA LYS A 144 10.99 -6.79 -4.45
C LYS A 144 11.74 -5.62 -3.81
N PRO A 145 13.03 -5.46 -4.11
CA PRO A 145 13.82 -4.33 -3.64
C PRO A 145 13.20 -2.99 -4.05
N LYS A 146 13.20 -2.04 -3.10
CA LYS A 146 12.63 -0.69 -3.33
C LYS A 146 13.23 0.00 -4.56
N ASP A 147 14.55 -0.08 -4.74
CA ASP A 147 15.23 0.60 -5.84
C ASP A 147 14.87 0.00 -7.21
N GLU A 148 14.64 -1.31 -7.27
CA GLU A 148 14.10 -1.97 -8.47
C GLU A 148 12.69 -1.45 -8.82
N ILE A 149 11.84 -1.30 -7.79
CA ILE A 149 10.49 -0.76 -8.00
C ILE A 149 10.55 0.69 -8.50
N ILE A 150 11.37 1.54 -7.86
CA ILE A 150 11.52 2.95 -8.26
C ILE A 150 11.97 3.05 -9.72
N ALA A 151 12.92 2.24 -10.13
CA ALA A 151 13.38 2.21 -11.52
C ALA A 151 12.28 1.79 -12.51
N ASN A 152 11.48 0.79 -12.13
CA ASN A 152 10.45 0.22 -13.01
C ASN A 152 9.18 1.06 -13.11
N ILE A 153 8.92 1.96 -12.16
CA ILE A 153 7.72 2.81 -12.17
C ILE A 153 7.95 4.19 -12.76
N ALA A 154 9.18 4.49 -13.17
CA ALA A 154 9.59 5.82 -13.66
C ALA A 154 8.76 6.33 -14.86
N ASP A 155 8.19 5.44 -15.66
CA ASP A 155 7.33 5.80 -16.78
C ASP A 155 5.89 6.16 -16.35
N THR A 156 5.47 5.77 -15.15
CA THR A 156 4.08 5.89 -14.69
C THR A 156 3.88 6.97 -13.64
N VAL A 157 4.88 7.21 -12.79
CA VAL A 157 4.81 8.18 -11.69
C VAL A 157 6.17 8.85 -11.47
N ASP A 158 6.11 10.05 -10.87
CA ASP A 158 7.25 10.70 -10.23
C ASP A 158 7.20 10.45 -8.72
N VAL A 159 8.28 9.91 -8.15
CA VAL A 159 8.41 9.74 -6.70
C VAL A 159 8.81 11.08 -6.09
N VAL A 160 7.91 11.67 -5.30
CA VAL A 160 8.12 13.00 -4.69
C VAL A 160 8.56 12.92 -3.24
N ASN A 161 8.26 11.81 -2.55
CA ASN A 161 8.70 11.59 -1.17
C ASN A 161 8.74 10.09 -0.85
N ILE A 162 9.56 9.73 0.14
CA ILE A 162 9.64 8.39 0.71
C ILE A 162 9.38 8.50 2.20
N ILE A 163 8.26 7.95 2.66
CA ILE A 163 7.94 7.88 4.08
C ILE A 163 8.45 6.56 4.66
N LYS A 164 9.20 6.65 5.76
CA LYS A 164 9.70 5.48 6.49
C LYS A 164 8.84 5.22 7.72
N PRO A 165 8.56 3.97 8.05
CA PRO A 165 7.86 3.64 9.27
C PRO A 165 8.79 3.87 10.47
N ILE A 166 8.23 4.40 11.56
CA ILE A 166 8.84 4.44 12.88
C ILE A 166 8.29 3.33 13.78
N PHE A 167 7.08 2.91 13.50
CA PHE A 167 6.36 1.80 14.12
C PHE A 167 5.65 0.97 13.04
N ASN A 168 5.63 -0.33 13.21
CA ASN A 168 4.94 -1.22 12.29
C ASN A 168 4.12 -2.28 13.05
N PHE A 169 2.90 -2.48 12.59
CA PHE A 169 1.98 -3.50 13.12
C PHE A 169 1.43 -4.35 11.97
N LYS A 170 1.47 -5.65 12.14
CA LYS A 170 0.87 -6.63 11.22
C LYS A 170 -0.03 -7.58 12.01
N ALA A 171 -1.23 -7.79 11.52
CA ALA A 171 -2.07 -8.86 12.04
C ALA A 171 -1.49 -10.22 11.61
N ALA A 172 -1.47 -11.18 12.53
CA ALA A 172 -1.28 -12.58 12.19
C ALA A 172 -2.57 -13.10 11.54
N GLU A 173 -2.45 -13.81 10.42
CA GLU A 173 -3.57 -14.51 9.77
C GLU A 173 -3.78 -15.90 10.35
#